data_9b89a95a0c3c6e5aa41630d52aaef375
#
_entry.id   9b89a95a0c3c6e5aa41630d52aaef375
#
_cell.length_a   1.000
_cell.length_b   1.000
_cell.length_c   1.000
_cell.angle_alpha   90.00
_cell.angle_beta   90.00
_cell.angle_gamma   90.00
#
_symmetry.space_group_name_H-M   'P 1'
#
loop_
_entity.id
_entity.type
_entity.pdbx_description
1 polymer ?
#
loop_
_entity_poly.entity_id
_entity_poly.type
_entity_poly.pdbx_seq_one_letter_code
_entity_poly.pdbx_strand_id
1 'polypeptide(L)'
;MVLVLGVSAGASGARAMLTHSDQPHLPPIDRCHVPRQAGGGIDEAVFEAIRLMRKSAARRDEFITGIATTCRSASHEEAIRTTAGRNRLTLIDEPVAQLRYLRFTGRLPAEGSVLLYDLGASGLTLTQIDCRTDAILATKRSTVLGGDGHDALLRWLLARGGVGVDLPTSRGYKEALGSERVITVCDPISGRRAVITRSDFADLVEAGIHHSASFVRQMIDETGVHPTGMALLGGCTRTPSIRDELQQQLDIPLIYDPEPEFVSARGAVLLAAERPSARRVRSIRFTPTALRNPEEPVSKRKLVAALAVTATLGGTIAGVLMVDRSSQERGTGTPATPVELVDPPKAGG
;
A
#
# COMPACT_ATOMS: atom_id res chain seq x y z
N MET A 1 -13.26 17.71 -27.31
CA MET A 1 -13.66 16.69 -26.33
C MET A 1 -13.24 17.15 -24.95
N VAL A 2 -13.88 16.69 -23.90
CA VAL A 2 -13.65 17.18 -22.55
C VAL A 2 -13.00 16.08 -21.73
N LEU A 3 -11.92 16.43 -21.03
CA LEU A 3 -11.15 15.48 -20.25
C LEU A 3 -11.54 15.51 -18.77
N VAL A 4 -11.43 14.36 -18.12
CA VAL A 4 -11.52 14.20 -16.67
C VAL A 4 -10.29 13.49 -16.13
N LEU A 5 -9.95 13.82 -14.90
CA LEU A 5 -8.75 13.33 -14.22
C LEU A 5 -9.14 12.64 -12.92
N GLY A 6 -8.76 11.39 -12.78
CA GLY A 6 -8.81 10.64 -11.53
C GLY A 6 -7.41 10.50 -10.93
N VAL A 7 -7.29 10.75 -9.62
CA VAL A 7 -6.02 10.62 -8.89
C VAL A 7 -6.24 9.73 -7.68
N SER A 8 -5.37 8.76 -7.45
CA SER A 8 -5.33 8.02 -6.18
C SER A 8 -4.14 8.45 -5.36
N ALA A 9 -4.39 8.77 -4.08
CA ALA A 9 -3.40 9.19 -3.11
C ALA A 9 -3.05 8.02 -2.18
N GLY A 10 -1.86 7.46 -2.31
CA GLY A 10 -1.37 6.32 -1.51
C GLY A 10 -0.05 6.62 -0.80
N ALA A 11 0.37 5.73 0.10
CA ALA A 11 1.61 5.92 0.87
C ALA A 11 2.86 5.97 -0.02
N SER A 12 2.87 5.27 -1.17
CA SER A 12 3.98 5.30 -2.14
C SER A 12 3.97 6.52 -3.04
N GLY A 13 2.90 7.33 -3.03
CA GLY A 13 2.74 8.49 -3.91
C GLY A 13 1.35 8.57 -4.53
N ALA A 14 1.24 9.33 -5.62
CA ALA A 14 -0.01 9.53 -6.36
C ALA A 14 0.01 8.83 -7.72
N ARG A 15 -1.10 8.19 -8.09
CA ARG A 15 -1.33 7.67 -9.44
C ARG A 15 -2.45 8.45 -10.08
N ALA A 16 -2.26 8.88 -11.32
CA ALA A 16 -3.24 9.68 -12.04
C ALA A 16 -3.56 9.06 -13.39
N MET A 17 -4.82 9.22 -13.82
CA MET A 17 -5.33 8.78 -15.11
C MET A 17 -6.17 9.86 -15.74
N LEU A 18 -5.87 10.17 -17.01
CA LEU A 18 -6.58 11.14 -17.84
C LEU A 18 -7.39 10.41 -18.87
N THR A 19 -8.70 10.70 -18.96
CA THR A 19 -9.62 10.07 -19.92
C THR A 19 -10.61 11.08 -20.48
N HIS A 20 -11.29 10.71 -21.58
CA HIS A 20 -12.46 11.46 -22.06
C HIS A 20 -13.65 11.27 -21.09
N SER A 21 -14.35 12.35 -20.81
CA SER A 21 -15.49 12.35 -19.86
C SER A 21 -16.69 11.53 -20.33
N ASP A 22 -16.87 11.42 -21.64
CA ASP A 22 -17.95 10.67 -22.31
C ASP A 22 -17.60 9.19 -22.51
N GLN A 23 -16.32 8.83 -22.42
CA GLN A 23 -15.83 7.47 -22.64
C GLN A 23 -14.84 7.02 -21.55
N PRO A 24 -15.21 7.08 -20.26
CA PRO A 24 -14.30 6.77 -19.14
C PRO A 24 -13.90 5.28 -19.06
N HIS A 25 -14.53 4.43 -19.87
CA HIS A 25 -14.28 2.99 -19.96
C HIS A 25 -13.16 2.64 -20.94
N LEU A 26 -12.81 3.56 -21.84
CA LEU A 26 -11.71 3.34 -22.77
C LEU A 26 -10.34 3.41 -22.07
N PRO A 27 -9.29 2.89 -22.72
CA PRO A 27 -7.93 3.06 -22.24
C PRO A 27 -7.63 4.53 -21.95
N PRO A 28 -6.88 4.83 -20.87
CA PRO A 28 -6.56 6.21 -20.53
C PRO A 28 -5.75 6.87 -21.66
N ILE A 29 -6.01 8.16 -21.88
CA ILE A 29 -5.23 9.00 -22.79
C ILE A 29 -3.81 9.13 -22.31
N ASP A 30 -3.65 9.28 -21.00
CA ASP A 30 -2.36 9.35 -20.33
C ASP A 30 -2.50 8.89 -18.87
N ARG A 31 -1.39 8.43 -18.30
CA ARG A 31 -1.30 8.04 -16.91
C ARG A 31 0.09 8.30 -16.33
N CYS A 32 0.16 8.59 -15.06
CA CYS A 32 1.44 8.72 -14.38
C CYS A 32 1.40 8.14 -12.96
N HIS A 33 2.58 7.86 -12.46
CA HIS A 33 2.85 7.62 -11.04
C HIS A 33 3.88 8.64 -10.58
N VAL A 34 3.54 9.41 -9.56
CA VAL A 34 4.44 10.35 -8.90
C VAL A 34 4.78 9.77 -7.54
N PRO A 35 6.02 9.32 -7.34
CA PRO A 35 6.44 8.76 -6.05
C PRO A 35 6.44 9.85 -4.98
N ARG A 36 6.07 9.48 -3.76
CA ARG A 36 6.21 10.38 -2.60
C ARG A 36 7.69 10.52 -2.27
N GLN A 37 8.15 11.75 -2.17
CA GLN A 37 9.52 12.02 -1.76
C GLN A 37 9.71 11.77 -0.26
N ALA A 38 10.93 11.46 0.15
CA ALA A 38 11.28 11.28 1.55
C ALA A 38 11.02 12.60 2.30
N GLY A 39 10.20 12.54 3.36
CA GLY A 39 9.80 13.72 4.13
C GLY A 39 8.70 14.59 3.49
N GLY A 40 8.35 14.36 2.21
CA GLY A 40 7.30 15.09 1.52
C GLY A 40 5.88 14.68 1.91
N GLY A 41 4.92 15.58 1.71
CA GLY A 41 3.49 15.31 1.90
C GLY A 41 2.88 14.48 0.76
N ILE A 42 1.75 13.85 1.02
CA ILE A 42 0.99 13.17 -0.04
C ILE A 42 0.37 14.17 -1.01
N ASP A 43 0.00 15.33 -0.52
CA ASP A 43 -0.52 16.45 -1.30
C ASP A 43 0.49 16.92 -2.37
N GLU A 44 1.78 17.00 -2.07
CA GLU A 44 2.83 17.32 -3.05
C GLU A 44 2.78 16.35 -4.25
N ALA A 45 2.74 15.04 -3.98
CA ALA A 45 2.67 14.04 -5.04
C ALA A 45 1.37 14.14 -5.85
N VAL A 46 0.24 14.40 -5.18
CA VAL A 46 -1.07 14.58 -5.83
C VAL A 46 -1.06 15.79 -6.75
N PHE A 47 -0.59 16.95 -6.28
CA PHE A 47 -0.59 18.17 -7.10
C PHE A 47 0.45 18.13 -8.21
N GLU A 48 1.56 17.45 -8.00
CA GLU A 48 2.52 17.18 -9.09
C GLU A 48 1.90 16.27 -10.16
N ALA A 49 1.19 15.21 -9.78
CA ALA A 49 0.47 14.36 -10.72
C ALA A 49 -0.59 15.15 -11.50
N ILE A 50 -1.36 16.01 -10.82
CA ILE A 50 -2.33 16.91 -11.47
C ILE A 50 -1.62 17.85 -12.45
N ARG A 51 -0.48 18.43 -12.07
CA ARG A 51 0.31 19.32 -12.93
C ARG A 51 0.80 18.60 -14.20
N LEU A 52 1.31 17.39 -14.06
CA LEU A 52 1.76 16.58 -15.20
C LEU A 52 0.60 16.27 -16.16
N MET A 53 -0.56 15.87 -15.64
CA MET A 53 -1.72 15.55 -16.46
C MET A 53 -2.32 16.80 -17.13
N ARG A 54 -2.29 17.95 -16.47
CA ARG A 54 -2.65 19.23 -17.12
C ARG A 54 -1.72 19.58 -18.28
N LYS A 55 -0.41 19.34 -18.12
CA LYS A 55 0.55 19.51 -19.22
C LYS A 55 0.29 18.56 -20.37
N SER A 56 -0.11 17.33 -20.07
CA SER A 56 -0.49 16.33 -21.10
C SER A 56 -1.73 16.79 -21.86
N ALA A 57 -2.77 17.24 -21.17
CA ALA A 57 -3.99 17.77 -21.79
C ALA A 57 -3.69 18.99 -22.68
N ALA A 58 -2.89 19.94 -22.18
CA ALA A 58 -2.52 21.16 -22.93
C ALA A 58 -1.76 20.86 -24.23
N ARG A 59 -0.94 19.80 -24.27
CA ARG A 59 -0.26 19.36 -25.51
C ARG A 59 -1.22 18.87 -26.60
N ARG A 60 -2.46 18.55 -26.23
CA ARG A 60 -3.54 18.08 -27.09
C ARG A 60 -4.55 19.16 -27.39
N ASP A 61 -4.34 20.36 -26.87
CA ASP A 61 -5.28 21.48 -26.91
C ASP A 61 -6.64 21.12 -26.29
N GLU A 62 -6.62 20.32 -25.20
CA GLU A 62 -7.80 19.85 -24.52
C GLU A 62 -7.84 20.37 -23.06
N PHE A 63 -9.04 20.45 -22.48
CA PHE A 63 -9.24 20.98 -21.13
C PHE A 63 -9.76 19.90 -20.18
N ILE A 64 -9.19 19.87 -18.96
CA ILE A 64 -9.67 19.04 -17.87
C ILE A 64 -10.80 19.80 -17.16
N THR A 65 -12.01 19.26 -17.21
CA THR A 65 -13.21 19.87 -16.62
C THR A 65 -13.58 19.33 -15.24
N GLY A 66 -13.15 18.10 -14.94
CA GLY A 66 -13.37 17.46 -13.64
C GLY A 66 -12.09 16.83 -13.12
N ILE A 67 -11.80 17.04 -11.83
CA ILE A 67 -10.71 16.38 -11.14
C ILE A 67 -11.27 15.76 -9.87
N ALA A 68 -11.03 14.46 -9.67
CA ALA A 68 -11.34 13.75 -8.46
C ALA A 68 -10.11 13.06 -7.89
N THR A 69 -9.94 13.13 -6.57
CA THR A 69 -8.80 12.54 -5.87
C THR A 69 -9.29 11.70 -4.72
N THR A 70 -8.79 10.46 -4.60
CA THR A 70 -9.11 9.62 -3.46
C THR A 70 -8.32 10.01 -2.23
N CYS A 71 -8.93 9.85 -1.06
CA CYS A 71 -8.32 10.04 0.24
C CYS A 71 -8.51 8.78 1.08
N ARG A 72 -7.47 8.36 1.78
CA ARG A 72 -7.50 7.16 2.64
C ARG A 72 -7.79 7.50 4.10
N SER A 73 -7.58 8.74 4.51
CA SER A 73 -7.77 9.21 5.88
C SER A 73 -8.13 10.69 5.92
N ALA A 74 -8.70 11.13 7.05
CA ALA A 74 -9.01 12.54 7.28
C ALA A 74 -7.77 13.45 7.20
N SER A 75 -6.61 12.95 7.63
CA SER A 75 -5.34 13.71 7.52
C SER A 75 -4.90 13.88 6.06
N HIS A 76 -5.06 12.87 5.21
CA HIS A 76 -4.81 13.00 3.77
C HIS A 76 -5.78 13.98 3.13
N GLU A 77 -7.07 13.89 3.48
CA GLU A 77 -8.09 14.81 2.98
C GLU A 77 -7.76 16.25 3.33
N GLU A 78 -7.37 16.51 4.59
CA GLU A 78 -7.03 17.86 5.06
C GLU A 78 -5.78 18.41 4.39
N ALA A 79 -4.72 17.61 4.25
CA ALA A 79 -3.50 18.02 3.55
C ALA A 79 -3.81 18.41 2.09
N ILE A 80 -4.55 17.56 1.36
CA ILE A 80 -4.92 17.85 -0.03
C ILE A 80 -5.85 19.06 -0.12
N ARG A 81 -6.79 19.20 0.83
CA ARG A 81 -7.73 20.34 0.88
C ARG A 81 -6.99 21.67 1.08
N THR A 82 -6.02 21.69 2.00
CA THR A 82 -5.21 22.87 2.31
C THR A 82 -4.40 23.30 1.10
N THR A 83 -3.76 22.34 0.42
CA THR A 83 -2.92 22.64 -0.76
C THR A 83 -3.75 22.91 -2.02
N ALA A 84 -5.02 22.49 -2.07
CA ALA A 84 -5.88 22.67 -3.25
C ALA A 84 -6.05 24.15 -3.67
N GLY A 85 -6.08 25.07 -2.74
CA GLY A 85 -6.19 26.51 -2.99
C GLY A 85 -7.37 26.88 -3.91
N ARG A 86 -7.08 27.36 -5.12
CA ARG A 86 -8.09 27.73 -6.14
C ARG A 86 -8.49 26.58 -7.07
N ASN A 87 -7.88 25.40 -6.95
CA ASN A 87 -8.22 24.26 -7.78
C ASN A 87 -9.62 23.74 -7.44
N ARG A 88 -10.39 23.42 -8.47
CA ARG A 88 -11.65 22.68 -8.31
C ARG A 88 -11.32 21.21 -8.21
N LEU A 89 -11.67 20.59 -7.09
CA LEU A 89 -11.30 19.21 -6.77
C LEU A 89 -12.43 18.53 -6.01
N THR A 90 -12.75 17.29 -6.41
CA THR A 90 -13.62 16.40 -5.65
C THR A 90 -12.75 15.44 -4.86
N LEU A 91 -12.88 15.46 -3.53
CA LEU A 91 -12.22 14.49 -2.64
C LEU A 91 -13.18 13.32 -2.40
N ILE A 92 -12.67 12.11 -2.49
CA ILE A 92 -13.44 10.87 -2.47
C ILE A 92 -12.77 9.90 -1.50
N ASP A 93 -13.55 9.31 -0.58
CA ASP A 93 -13.06 8.19 0.21
C ASP A 93 -12.66 7.04 -0.71
N GLU A 94 -11.46 6.49 -0.51
CA GLU A 94 -10.88 5.51 -1.43
C GLU A 94 -11.79 4.29 -1.68
N PRO A 95 -12.46 3.68 -0.69
CA PRO A 95 -13.39 2.57 -0.92
C PRO A 95 -14.58 2.94 -1.83
N VAL A 96 -15.04 4.21 -1.79
CA VAL A 96 -16.11 4.70 -2.69
C VAL A 96 -15.66 4.62 -4.15
N ALA A 97 -14.45 5.06 -4.43
CA ALA A 97 -13.90 5.01 -5.78
C ALA A 97 -13.67 3.56 -6.23
N GLN A 98 -13.11 2.72 -5.36
CA GLN A 98 -12.88 1.30 -5.62
C GLN A 98 -14.19 0.57 -5.94
N LEU A 99 -15.21 0.74 -5.11
CA LEU A 99 -16.53 0.17 -5.30
C LEU A 99 -17.16 0.64 -6.63
N ARG A 100 -17.07 1.94 -6.93
CA ARG A 100 -17.60 2.53 -8.15
C ARG A 100 -17.01 1.87 -9.40
N TYR A 101 -15.70 1.67 -9.44
CA TYR A 101 -15.04 1.02 -10.56
C TYR A 101 -15.41 -0.48 -10.68
N LEU A 102 -15.37 -1.22 -9.58
CA LEU A 102 -15.72 -2.64 -9.58
C LEU A 102 -17.17 -2.87 -10.03
N ARG A 103 -18.10 -2.00 -9.61
CA ARG A 103 -19.49 -2.04 -10.06
C ARG A 103 -19.62 -1.72 -11.55
N PHE A 104 -18.94 -0.68 -12.02
CA PHE A 104 -18.93 -0.28 -13.42
C PHE A 104 -18.42 -1.41 -14.34
N THR A 105 -17.44 -2.17 -13.89
CA THR A 105 -16.89 -3.31 -14.66
C THR A 105 -17.69 -4.60 -14.53
N GLY A 106 -18.81 -4.59 -13.80
CA GLY A 106 -19.66 -5.77 -13.58
C GLY A 106 -19.00 -6.87 -12.73
N ARG A 107 -17.95 -6.54 -11.98
CA ARG A 107 -17.18 -7.52 -11.18
C ARG A 107 -17.76 -7.75 -9.79
N LEU A 108 -18.67 -6.89 -9.35
CA LEU A 108 -19.33 -7.06 -8.06
C LEU A 108 -20.56 -7.97 -8.18
N PRO A 109 -20.77 -8.86 -7.19
CA PRO A 109 -22.03 -9.58 -7.06
C PRO A 109 -23.19 -8.60 -6.86
N ALA A 110 -24.39 -8.98 -7.33
CA ALA A 110 -25.59 -8.16 -7.18
C ALA A 110 -26.06 -8.08 -5.73
N GLU A 111 -25.86 -9.14 -4.97
CA GLU A 111 -26.31 -9.31 -3.59
C GLU A 111 -25.18 -9.87 -2.72
N GLY A 112 -25.38 -9.87 -1.40
CA GLY A 112 -24.41 -10.31 -0.43
C GLY A 112 -23.44 -9.20 -0.04
N SER A 113 -22.24 -9.56 0.38
CA SER A 113 -21.18 -8.62 0.72
C SER A 113 -19.89 -8.90 -0.06
N VAL A 114 -19.11 -7.86 -0.30
CA VAL A 114 -17.77 -7.96 -0.89
C VAL A 114 -16.74 -7.45 0.12
N LEU A 115 -15.59 -8.09 0.16
CA LEU A 115 -14.45 -7.62 0.91
C LEU A 115 -13.45 -6.94 -0.03
N LEU A 116 -13.14 -5.67 0.18
CA LEU A 116 -12.04 -4.98 -0.46
C LEU A 116 -10.76 -5.26 0.34
N TYR A 117 -9.83 -5.97 -0.27
CA TYR A 117 -8.50 -6.30 0.27
C TYR A 117 -7.48 -5.39 -0.41
N ASP A 118 -7.21 -4.21 0.17
CA ASP A 118 -6.29 -3.23 -0.40
C ASP A 118 -4.91 -3.33 0.26
N LEU A 119 -3.98 -4.04 -0.42
CA LEU A 119 -2.60 -4.20 0.01
C LEU A 119 -1.71 -3.19 -0.70
N GLY A 120 -1.47 -2.07 -0.02
CA GLY A 120 -0.64 -0.96 -0.47
C GLY A 120 0.79 -1.00 0.07
N ALA A 121 1.53 0.09 -0.14
CA ALA A 121 2.91 0.23 0.33
C ALA A 121 3.00 0.19 1.87
N SER A 122 2.17 0.96 2.58
CA SER A 122 2.25 1.10 4.04
C SER A 122 1.38 0.12 4.83
N GLY A 123 0.72 -0.83 4.18
CA GLY A 123 -0.12 -1.79 4.90
C GLY A 123 -1.34 -2.28 4.13
N LEU A 124 -2.12 -3.10 4.81
CA LEU A 124 -3.38 -3.69 4.37
C LEU A 124 -4.55 -2.90 4.94
N THR A 125 -5.51 -2.56 4.09
CA THR A 125 -6.83 -2.08 4.50
C THR A 125 -7.89 -3.08 4.04
N LEU A 126 -8.71 -3.57 4.96
CA LEU A 126 -9.87 -4.38 4.69
C LEU A 126 -11.12 -3.53 4.83
N THR A 127 -12.01 -3.57 3.85
CA THR A 127 -13.32 -2.89 3.92
C THR A 127 -14.39 -3.85 3.43
N GLN A 128 -15.29 -4.23 4.31
CA GLN A 128 -16.43 -5.08 3.96
C GLN A 128 -17.64 -4.22 3.65
N ILE A 129 -18.29 -4.49 2.52
CA ILE A 129 -19.36 -3.66 1.96
C ILE A 129 -20.56 -4.54 1.60
N ASP A 130 -21.75 -4.11 1.95
CA ASP A 130 -23.02 -4.68 1.45
C ASP A 130 -23.23 -4.28 0.00
N CYS A 131 -23.32 -5.26 -0.91
CA CYS A 131 -23.40 -5.00 -2.35
C CYS A 131 -24.71 -4.37 -2.79
N ARG A 132 -25.79 -4.54 -2.05
CA ARG A 132 -27.11 -4.01 -2.38
C ARG A 132 -27.26 -2.53 -1.99
N THR A 133 -26.69 -2.16 -0.85
CA THR A 133 -26.87 -0.82 -0.26
C THR A 133 -25.66 0.09 -0.38
N ASP A 134 -24.49 -0.45 -0.78
CA ASP A 134 -23.18 0.21 -0.74
C ASP A 134 -22.75 0.62 0.68
N ALA A 135 -23.36 0.05 1.72
CA ALA A 135 -23.04 0.35 3.10
C ALA A 135 -21.74 -0.35 3.51
N ILE A 136 -20.83 0.39 4.16
CA ILE A 136 -19.68 -0.21 4.83
C ILE A 136 -20.16 -0.94 6.09
N LEU A 137 -19.91 -2.25 6.14
CA LEU A 137 -20.20 -3.10 7.30
C LEU A 137 -19.06 -3.00 8.34
N ALA A 138 -17.82 -3.02 7.87
CA ALA A 138 -16.64 -2.87 8.71
C ALA A 138 -15.44 -2.38 7.91
N THR A 139 -14.50 -1.72 8.59
CA THR A 139 -13.19 -1.36 8.03
C THR A 139 -12.12 -1.64 9.07
N LYS A 140 -11.05 -2.31 8.65
CA LYS A 140 -9.88 -2.59 9.48
C LYS A 140 -8.59 -2.26 8.73
N ARG A 141 -7.55 -1.88 9.47
CA ARG A 141 -6.24 -1.59 8.92
C ARG A 141 -5.13 -2.30 9.72
N SER A 142 -4.17 -2.88 9.01
CA SER A 142 -2.94 -3.44 9.55
C SER A 142 -1.74 -2.83 8.83
N THR A 143 -0.68 -2.50 9.58
CA THR A 143 0.61 -2.05 9.05
C THR A 143 1.68 -3.14 9.11
N VAL A 144 1.33 -4.32 9.62
CA VAL A 144 2.25 -5.48 9.72
C VAL A 144 2.64 -6.01 8.33
N LEU A 145 1.71 -5.95 7.36
CA LEU A 145 1.93 -6.36 5.99
C LEU A 145 1.79 -5.14 5.07
N GLY A 146 2.76 -4.95 4.19
CA GLY A 146 2.73 -3.87 3.20
C GLY A 146 3.97 -3.89 2.32
N GLY A 147 3.90 -3.19 1.19
CA GLY A 147 4.96 -3.18 0.18
C GLY A 147 6.31 -2.70 0.71
N ASP A 148 6.31 -1.70 1.59
CA ASP A 148 7.55 -1.17 2.20
C ASP A 148 8.20 -2.23 3.11
N GLY A 149 7.40 -3.03 3.82
CA GLY A 149 7.88 -4.18 4.59
C GLY A 149 8.47 -5.27 3.68
N HIS A 150 7.80 -5.58 2.57
CA HIS A 150 8.32 -6.53 1.58
C HIS A 150 9.63 -6.05 0.95
N ASP A 151 9.77 -4.76 0.66
CA ASP A 151 11.02 -4.16 0.15
C ASP A 151 12.15 -4.32 1.16
N ALA A 152 11.87 -4.12 2.45
CA ALA A 152 12.83 -4.26 3.53
C ALA A 152 13.26 -5.73 3.74
N LEU A 153 12.31 -6.67 3.70
CA LEU A 153 12.58 -8.10 3.80
C LEU A 153 13.46 -8.59 2.63
N LEU A 154 13.12 -8.20 1.40
CA LEU A 154 13.94 -8.56 0.24
C LEU A 154 15.34 -7.98 0.32
N ARG A 155 15.48 -6.71 0.72
CA ARG A 155 16.77 -6.09 0.96
C ARG A 155 17.60 -6.84 2.01
N TRP A 156 16.95 -7.26 3.09
CA TRP A 156 17.62 -8.05 4.14
C TRP A 156 18.10 -9.41 3.61
N LEU A 157 17.28 -10.12 2.82
CA LEU A 157 17.66 -11.38 2.18
C LEU A 157 18.88 -11.20 1.28
N LEU A 158 18.89 -10.16 0.44
CA LEU A 158 19.99 -9.82 -0.46
C LEU A 158 21.27 -9.52 0.32
N ALA A 159 21.19 -8.72 1.39
CA ALA A 159 22.34 -8.39 2.23
C ALA A 159 22.96 -9.63 2.88
N ARG A 160 22.15 -10.60 3.33
CA ARG A 160 22.63 -11.90 3.82
C ARG A 160 23.37 -12.70 2.74
N GLY A 161 22.94 -12.58 1.48
CA GLY A 161 23.63 -13.14 0.30
C GLY A 161 24.87 -12.34 -0.12
N GLY A 162 25.20 -11.25 0.60
CA GLY A 162 26.33 -10.38 0.30
C GLY A 162 26.12 -9.42 -0.86
N VAL A 163 24.86 -9.12 -1.19
CA VAL A 163 24.47 -8.12 -2.19
C VAL A 163 23.79 -6.94 -1.49
N GLY A 164 24.51 -5.82 -1.39
CA GLY A 164 24.02 -4.59 -0.78
C GLY A 164 23.24 -3.76 -1.80
N VAL A 165 21.97 -3.41 -1.48
CA VAL A 165 21.14 -2.52 -2.30
C VAL A 165 20.37 -1.55 -1.42
N ASP A 166 19.93 -0.42 -1.99
CA ASP A 166 19.03 0.50 -1.31
C ASP A 166 17.56 0.05 -1.43
N LEU A 167 16.64 0.71 -0.71
CA LEU A 167 15.21 0.38 -0.73
C LEU A 167 14.56 0.58 -2.10
N PRO A 168 14.82 1.67 -2.86
CA PRO A 168 14.30 1.84 -4.21
C PRO A 168 14.71 0.70 -5.16
N THR A 169 15.97 0.27 -5.13
CA THR A 169 16.47 -0.86 -5.94
C THR A 169 15.81 -2.17 -5.51
N SER A 170 15.68 -2.43 -4.21
CA SER A 170 14.96 -3.59 -3.69
C SER A 170 13.51 -3.63 -4.15
N ARG A 171 12.83 -2.47 -4.16
CA ARG A 171 11.47 -2.32 -4.70
C ARG A 171 11.43 -2.69 -6.19
N GLY A 172 12.36 -2.19 -6.98
CA GLY A 172 12.46 -2.53 -8.41
C GLY A 172 12.59 -4.04 -8.64
N TYR A 173 13.42 -4.72 -7.86
CA TYR A 173 13.57 -6.18 -7.91
C TYR A 173 12.28 -6.91 -7.52
N LYS A 174 11.61 -6.49 -6.45
CA LYS A 174 10.30 -7.03 -6.07
C LYS A 174 9.26 -6.88 -7.19
N GLU A 175 9.21 -5.72 -7.81
CA GLU A 175 8.27 -5.45 -8.91
C GLU A 175 8.59 -6.30 -10.15
N ALA A 176 9.87 -6.51 -10.47
CA ALA A 176 10.32 -7.41 -11.55
C ALA A 176 9.88 -8.87 -11.30
N LEU A 177 9.95 -9.36 -10.05
CA LEU A 177 9.46 -10.70 -9.68
C LEU A 177 7.93 -10.86 -9.88
N GLY A 178 7.18 -9.78 -10.02
CA GLY A 178 5.76 -9.82 -10.38
C GLY A 178 5.55 -10.37 -11.80
N SER A 179 6.44 -10.06 -12.75
CA SER A 179 6.39 -10.53 -14.15
C SER A 179 7.38 -11.66 -14.44
N GLU A 180 8.55 -11.63 -13.83
CA GLU A 180 9.62 -12.59 -14.05
C GLU A 180 9.66 -13.67 -12.97
N ARG A 181 9.99 -14.90 -13.35
CA ARG A 181 10.13 -16.00 -12.37
C ARG A 181 11.48 -15.97 -11.67
N VAL A 182 12.50 -15.43 -12.33
CA VAL A 182 13.88 -15.39 -11.86
C VAL A 182 14.50 -14.09 -12.29
N ILE A 183 15.17 -13.42 -11.37
CA ILE A 183 15.92 -12.18 -11.66
C ILE A 183 17.36 -12.32 -11.19
N THR A 184 18.27 -11.65 -11.89
CA THR A 184 19.64 -11.46 -11.44
C THR A 184 19.75 -10.09 -10.77
N VAL A 185 20.20 -10.07 -9.53
CA VAL A 185 20.43 -8.86 -8.74
C VAL A 185 21.92 -8.57 -8.67
N CYS A 186 22.29 -7.30 -8.59
CA CYS A 186 23.69 -6.86 -8.58
C CYS A 186 23.88 -5.82 -7.48
N ASP A 187 24.95 -5.97 -6.73
CA ASP A 187 25.44 -4.94 -5.82
C ASP A 187 26.16 -3.86 -6.64
N PRO A 188 25.67 -2.60 -6.61
CA PRO A 188 26.25 -1.53 -7.42
C PRO A 188 27.67 -1.12 -7.00
N ILE A 189 28.10 -1.46 -5.78
CA ILE A 189 29.40 -1.09 -5.24
C ILE A 189 30.43 -2.21 -5.45
N SER A 190 30.10 -3.44 -5.02
CA SER A 190 31.01 -4.58 -5.07
C SER A 190 30.95 -5.36 -6.39
N GLY A 191 29.93 -5.15 -7.21
CA GLY A 191 29.68 -5.92 -8.43
C GLY A 191 29.23 -7.37 -8.16
N ARG A 192 29.04 -7.78 -6.92
CA ARG A 192 28.56 -9.13 -6.57
C ARG A 192 27.16 -9.34 -7.13
N ARG A 193 26.90 -10.55 -7.59
CA ARG A 193 25.62 -10.93 -8.17
C ARG A 193 25.00 -12.07 -7.39
N ALA A 194 23.68 -12.08 -7.33
CA ALA A 194 22.88 -13.19 -6.83
C ALA A 194 21.68 -13.42 -7.76
N VAL A 195 21.12 -14.61 -7.67
CA VAL A 195 19.87 -14.95 -8.36
C VAL A 195 18.78 -15.05 -7.31
N ILE A 196 17.65 -14.41 -7.56
CA ILE A 196 16.46 -14.49 -6.72
C ILE A 196 15.31 -15.01 -7.57
N THR A 197 14.57 -15.96 -7.03
CA THR A 197 13.38 -16.51 -7.68
C THR A 197 12.11 -15.93 -7.07
N ARG A 198 11.00 -16.08 -7.80
CA ARG A 198 9.67 -15.77 -7.27
C ARG A 198 9.32 -16.64 -6.06
N SER A 199 9.83 -17.89 -6.00
CA SER A 199 9.65 -18.77 -4.85
C SER A 199 10.36 -18.23 -3.61
N ASP A 200 11.63 -17.79 -3.73
CA ASP A 200 12.35 -17.20 -2.60
C ASP A 200 11.61 -15.98 -2.03
N PHE A 201 10.98 -15.19 -2.92
CA PHE A 201 10.18 -14.06 -2.48
C PHE A 201 8.85 -14.51 -1.85
N ALA A 202 8.22 -15.58 -2.37
CA ALA A 202 6.99 -16.14 -1.80
C ALA A 202 7.23 -16.61 -0.36
N ASP A 203 8.29 -17.39 -0.13
CA ASP A 203 8.67 -17.90 1.19
C ASP A 203 8.95 -16.75 2.18
N LEU A 204 9.57 -15.67 1.68
CA LEU A 204 9.89 -14.50 2.48
C LEU A 204 8.66 -13.75 3.01
N VAL A 205 7.55 -13.74 2.25
CA VAL A 205 6.33 -12.99 2.60
C VAL A 205 5.19 -13.87 3.12
N GLU A 206 5.35 -15.19 3.11
CA GLU A 206 4.35 -16.19 3.47
C GLU A 206 3.70 -15.92 4.83
N ALA A 207 4.52 -15.73 5.87
CA ALA A 207 4.02 -15.48 7.22
C ALA A 207 3.14 -14.20 7.29
N GLY A 208 3.48 -13.17 6.53
CA GLY A 208 2.68 -11.96 6.41
C GLY A 208 1.33 -12.21 5.73
N ILE A 209 1.31 -13.07 4.70
CA ILE A 209 0.07 -13.42 4.00
C ILE A 209 -0.84 -14.24 4.92
N HIS A 210 -0.30 -15.22 5.65
CA HIS A 210 -1.05 -16.00 6.64
C HIS A 210 -1.64 -15.11 7.73
N HIS A 211 -0.88 -14.13 8.21
CA HIS A 211 -1.38 -13.13 9.15
C HIS A 211 -2.54 -12.33 8.54
N SER A 212 -2.44 -11.93 7.27
CA SER A 212 -3.51 -11.20 6.59
C SER A 212 -4.77 -12.05 6.40
N ALA A 213 -4.63 -13.34 6.09
CA ALA A 213 -5.77 -14.28 6.00
C ALA A 213 -6.47 -14.44 7.36
N SER A 214 -5.70 -14.51 8.45
CA SER A 214 -6.27 -14.53 9.81
C SER A 214 -7.01 -13.23 10.12
N PHE A 215 -6.51 -12.10 9.65
CA PHE A 215 -7.14 -10.79 9.80
C PHE A 215 -8.47 -10.69 9.03
N VAL A 216 -8.55 -11.33 7.85
CA VAL A 216 -9.80 -11.48 7.08
C VAL A 216 -10.81 -12.34 7.86
N ARG A 217 -10.40 -13.51 8.37
CA ARG A 217 -11.29 -14.39 9.16
C ARG A 217 -11.83 -13.64 10.40
N GLN A 218 -10.97 -12.93 11.11
CA GLN A 218 -11.39 -12.13 12.25
C GLN A 218 -12.44 -11.06 11.88
N MET A 219 -12.32 -10.42 10.71
CA MET A 219 -13.32 -9.46 10.25
C MET A 219 -14.67 -10.15 9.95
N ILE A 220 -14.64 -11.32 9.34
CA ILE A 220 -15.84 -12.11 9.06
C ILE A 220 -16.55 -12.51 10.37
N ASP A 221 -15.77 -12.99 11.35
CA ASP A 221 -16.31 -13.38 12.66
C ASP A 221 -16.95 -12.18 13.39
N GLU A 222 -16.33 -11.02 13.33
CA GLU A 222 -16.84 -9.80 13.97
C GLU A 222 -18.10 -9.23 13.28
N THR A 223 -18.18 -9.32 11.97
CA THR A 223 -19.35 -8.85 11.22
C THR A 223 -20.49 -9.86 11.19
N GLY A 224 -20.18 -11.15 11.39
CA GLY A 224 -21.12 -12.24 11.22
C GLY A 224 -21.59 -12.42 9.77
N VAL A 225 -20.93 -11.75 8.80
CA VAL A 225 -21.31 -11.77 7.37
C VAL A 225 -20.19 -12.34 6.55
N HIS A 226 -20.41 -13.48 5.89
CA HIS A 226 -19.44 -14.08 4.98
C HIS A 226 -19.46 -13.36 3.62
N PRO A 227 -18.33 -12.85 3.11
CA PRO A 227 -18.28 -12.18 1.82
C PRO A 227 -18.44 -13.16 0.67
N THR A 228 -19.23 -12.79 -0.33
CA THR A 228 -19.42 -13.56 -1.57
C THR A 228 -18.28 -13.40 -2.58
N GLY A 229 -17.35 -12.49 -2.30
CA GLY A 229 -16.15 -12.28 -3.07
C GLY A 229 -15.17 -11.34 -2.37
N MET A 230 -13.89 -11.44 -2.70
CA MET A 230 -12.82 -10.59 -2.19
C MET A 230 -12.09 -9.91 -3.35
N ALA A 231 -12.21 -8.59 -3.44
CA ALA A 231 -11.52 -7.79 -4.46
C ALA A 231 -10.09 -7.46 -4.01
N LEU A 232 -9.11 -7.94 -4.77
CA LEU A 232 -7.70 -7.70 -4.54
C LEU A 232 -7.27 -6.38 -5.16
N LEU A 233 -6.86 -5.42 -4.32
CA LEU A 233 -6.54 -4.04 -4.65
C LEU A 233 -5.15 -3.68 -4.13
N GLY A 234 -4.59 -2.59 -4.71
CA GLY A 234 -3.26 -2.13 -4.34
C GLY A 234 -2.12 -2.88 -5.05
N GLY A 235 -0.98 -2.22 -5.21
CA GLY A 235 0.10 -2.70 -6.06
C GLY A 235 0.75 -4.02 -5.61
N CYS A 236 0.70 -4.35 -4.33
CA CYS A 236 1.27 -5.60 -3.82
C CYS A 236 0.50 -6.84 -4.28
N THR A 237 -0.80 -6.72 -4.57
CA THR A 237 -1.61 -7.85 -5.06
C THR A 237 -1.30 -8.23 -6.51
N ARG A 238 -0.46 -7.48 -7.22
CA ARG A 238 0.09 -7.90 -8.53
C ARG A 238 0.96 -9.15 -8.44
N THR A 239 1.59 -9.37 -7.31
CA THR A 239 2.47 -10.53 -7.10
C THR A 239 1.66 -11.83 -7.13
N PRO A 240 1.92 -12.74 -8.08
CA PRO A 240 1.14 -13.97 -8.23
C PRO A 240 1.11 -14.80 -6.96
N SER A 241 2.25 -15.00 -6.29
CA SER A 241 2.35 -15.80 -5.07
C SER A 241 1.44 -15.29 -3.94
N ILE A 242 1.22 -13.96 -3.83
CA ILE A 242 0.29 -13.41 -2.83
C ILE A 242 -1.15 -13.84 -3.16
N ARG A 243 -1.54 -13.82 -4.43
CA ARG A 243 -2.88 -14.24 -4.85
C ARG A 243 -3.10 -15.72 -4.66
N ASP A 244 -2.11 -16.51 -5.07
CA ASP A 244 -2.17 -17.98 -5.00
C ASP A 244 -2.28 -18.44 -3.54
N GLU A 245 -1.50 -17.83 -2.65
CA GLU A 245 -1.53 -18.13 -1.22
C GLU A 245 -2.86 -17.68 -0.57
N LEU A 246 -3.37 -16.50 -0.88
CA LEU A 246 -4.68 -16.05 -0.38
C LEU A 246 -5.82 -17.00 -0.84
N GLN A 247 -5.76 -17.47 -2.09
CA GLN A 247 -6.74 -18.42 -2.62
C GLN A 247 -6.70 -19.78 -1.90
N GLN A 248 -5.51 -20.22 -1.46
CA GLN A 248 -5.36 -21.46 -0.69
C GLN A 248 -5.82 -21.29 0.77
N GLN A 249 -5.60 -20.09 1.34
CA GLN A 249 -5.91 -19.82 2.74
C GLN A 249 -7.38 -19.46 3.01
N LEU A 250 -8.08 -18.93 2.01
CA LEU A 250 -9.43 -18.39 2.17
C LEU A 250 -10.39 -19.03 1.17
N ASP A 251 -11.52 -19.53 1.68
CA ASP A 251 -12.63 -20.03 0.86
C ASP A 251 -13.53 -18.86 0.42
N ILE A 252 -12.94 -17.91 -0.31
CA ILE A 252 -13.63 -16.71 -0.81
C ILE A 252 -13.20 -16.51 -2.26
N PRO A 253 -14.15 -16.43 -3.23
CA PRO A 253 -13.81 -16.14 -4.62
C PRO A 253 -13.04 -14.83 -4.78
N LEU A 254 -11.88 -14.87 -5.45
CA LEU A 254 -11.07 -13.68 -5.68
C LEU A 254 -11.56 -12.92 -6.91
N ILE A 255 -11.71 -11.61 -6.74
CA ILE A 255 -11.99 -10.63 -7.80
C ILE A 255 -10.68 -9.88 -8.06
N TYR A 256 -10.10 -10.04 -9.24
CA TYR A 256 -8.80 -9.46 -9.57
C TYR A 256 -8.86 -8.56 -10.80
N ASP A 257 -8.19 -7.40 -10.71
CA ASP A 257 -7.93 -6.49 -11.82
C ASP A 257 -6.44 -6.59 -12.21
N PRO A 258 -6.08 -6.67 -13.52
CA PRO A 258 -4.68 -6.73 -13.95
C PRO A 258 -3.83 -5.54 -13.48
N GLU A 259 -4.46 -4.41 -13.20
CA GLU A 259 -3.81 -3.19 -12.71
C GLU A 259 -4.45 -2.73 -11.38
N PRO A 260 -4.34 -3.55 -10.30
CA PRO A 260 -5.06 -3.32 -9.04
C PRO A 260 -4.67 -2.02 -8.35
N GLU A 261 -3.48 -1.50 -8.64
CA GLU A 261 -2.98 -0.22 -8.15
C GLU A 261 -3.67 1.00 -8.77
N PHE A 262 -4.36 0.83 -9.89
CA PHE A 262 -5.08 1.91 -10.57
C PHE A 262 -6.59 1.89 -10.33
N VAL A 263 -7.13 0.89 -9.65
CA VAL A 263 -8.57 0.75 -9.40
C VAL A 263 -9.17 2.00 -8.74
N SER A 264 -8.50 2.54 -7.71
CA SER A 264 -8.93 3.78 -7.03
C SER A 264 -8.93 4.98 -7.97
N ALA A 265 -7.90 5.12 -8.83
CA ALA A 265 -7.81 6.22 -9.79
C ALA A 265 -8.88 6.10 -10.90
N ARG A 266 -9.17 4.88 -11.37
CA ARG A 266 -10.25 4.60 -12.33
C ARG A 266 -11.62 4.93 -11.76
N GLY A 267 -11.87 4.56 -10.51
CA GLY A 267 -13.11 4.94 -9.83
C GLY A 267 -13.24 6.46 -9.65
N ALA A 268 -12.14 7.14 -9.34
CA ALA A 268 -12.11 8.59 -9.26
C ALA A 268 -12.42 9.25 -10.63
N VAL A 269 -11.92 8.70 -11.75
CA VAL A 269 -12.29 9.14 -13.12
C VAL A 269 -13.79 9.09 -13.33
N LEU A 270 -14.43 7.96 -13.01
CA LEU A 270 -15.89 7.79 -13.20
C LEU A 270 -16.67 8.85 -12.40
N LEU A 271 -16.25 9.09 -11.16
CA LEU A 271 -16.91 10.08 -10.30
C LEU A 271 -16.63 11.53 -10.73
N ALA A 272 -15.46 11.80 -11.33
CA ALA A 272 -15.16 13.10 -11.93
C ALA A 272 -16.02 13.38 -13.17
N ALA A 273 -16.31 12.35 -13.98
CA ALA A 273 -17.14 12.46 -15.17
C ALA A 273 -18.62 12.73 -14.84
N GLU A 274 -19.15 12.10 -13.76
CA GLU A 274 -20.55 12.21 -13.39
C GLU A 274 -20.94 13.56 -12.79
N ARG A 275 -20.00 14.21 -12.09
CA ARG A 275 -20.33 15.39 -11.26
C ARG A 275 -19.25 16.46 -11.34
N PRO A 276 -19.31 17.33 -12.36
CA PRO A 276 -18.45 18.50 -12.39
C PRO A 276 -18.60 19.27 -11.06
N SER A 277 -17.49 19.51 -10.38
CA SER A 277 -17.53 20.18 -9.08
C SER A 277 -17.95 21.64 -9.23
N ALA A 278 -19.14 22.00 -8.74
CA ALA A 278 -19.58 23.38 -8.64
C ALA A 278 -18.86 24.13 -7.50
N ARG A 279 -18.33 23.41 -6.49
CA ARG A 279 -17.53 23.95 -5.38
C ARG A 279 -16.04 23.73 -5.64
N ARG A 280 -15.19 24.58 -5.03
CA ARG A 280 -13.72 24.47 -5.16
C ARG A 280 -13.21 23.12 -4.66
N VAL A 281 -13.71 22.68 -3.50
CA VAL A 281 -13.46 21.35 -2.94
C VAL A 281 -14.76 20.74 -2.48
N ARG A 282 -15.01 19.50 -2.90
CA ARG A 282 -16.16 18.69 -2.52
C ARG A 282 -15.65 17.34 -1.99
N SER A 283 -16.28 16.82 -0.95
CA SER A 283 -15.99 15.48 -0.41
C SER A 283 -17.15 14.55 -0.67
N ILE A 284 -16.83 13.33 -1.10
CA ILE A 284 -17.78 12.21 -1.22
C ILE A 284 -17.29 11.15 -0.25
N ARG A 285 -18.05 10.89 0.78
CA ARG A 285 -17.74 9.92 1.84
C ARG A 285 -18.84 8.86 1.91
N PHE A 286 -18.48 7.70 2.40
CA PHE A 286 -19.46 6.75 2.89
C PHE A 286 -20.18 7.35 4.11
N THR A 287 -21.50 7.21 4.12
CA THR A 287 -22.26 7.40 5.34
C THR A 287 -22.16 6.09 6.12
N PRO A 288 -21.52 6.05 7.30
CA PRO A 288 -21.51 4.85 8.10
C PRO A 288 -22.96 4.52 8.45
N THR A 289 -23.43 3.37 8.02
CA THR A 289 -24.68 2.84 8.57
C THR A 289 -24.29 2.42 9.98
N ALA A 290 -24.76 3.15 10.98
CA ALA A 290 -24.63 2.75 12.36
C ALA A 290 -25.29 1.38 12.48
N LEU A 291 -24.48 0.32 12.56
CA LEU A 291 -24.94 -0.95 13.10
C LEU A 291 -25.40 -0.61 14.50
N ARG A 292 -26.72 -0.61 14.70
CA ARG A 292 -27.36 -0.41 15.99
C ARG A 292 -27.00 -1.66 16.80
N ASN A 293 -25.82 -1.61 17.45
CA ASN A 293 -25.51 -2.58 18.49
C ASN A 293 -26.62 -2.45 19.53
N PRO A 294 -27.37 -3.51 19.85
CA PRO A 294 -28.07 -3.54 21.11
C PRO A 294 -27.00 -3.35 22.18
N GLU A 295 -27.24 -2.42 23.09
CA GLU A 295 -26.36 -2.01 24.17
C GLU A 295 -25.90 -3.23 25.01
N GLU A 296 -24.75 -3.81 24.65
CA GLU A 296 -23.96 -4.57 25.60
C GLU A 296 -22.80 -3.71 26.06
N PRO A 297 -22.62 -3.51 27.37
CA PRO A 297 -21.51 -2.74 27.89
C PRO A 297 -20.21 -3.49 27.56
N VAL A 298 -19.38 -2.90 26.69
CA VAL A 298 -18.06 -3.42 26.35
C VAL A 298 -17.25 -3.55 27.64
N SER A 299 -17.07 -4.78 28.11
CA SER A 299 -16.26 -5.06 29.29
C SER A 299 -14.85 -4.54 29.05
N LYS A 300 -14.37 -3.63 29.92
CA LYS A 300 -13.03 -3.04 29.89
C LYS A 300 -11.90 -4.08 29.82
N ARG A 301 -12.17 -5.35 30.16
CA ARG A 301 -11.22 -6.47 30.05
C ARG A 301 -10.92 -6.89 28.59
N LYS A 302 -11.85 -6.72 27.63
CA LYS A 302 -11.60 -7.06 26.21
C LYS A 302 -10.72 -6.02 25.52
N LEU A 303 -10.76 -4.75 25.95
CA LEU A 303 -9.92 -3.68 25.40
C LEU A 303 -8.44 -3.84 25.81
N VAL A 304 -8.18 -4.35 27.02
CA VAL A 304 -6.82 -4.59 27.52
C VAL A 304 -6.17 -5.79 26.81
N ALA A 305 -6.95 -6.83 26.47
CA ALA A 305 -6.43 -7.99 25.74
C ALA A 305 -6.02 -7.65 24.29
N ALA A 306 -6.78 -6.79 23.59
CA ALA A 306 -6.43 -6.36 22.24
C ALA A 306 -5.17 -5.48 22.19
N LEU A 307 -4.95 -4.63 23.22
CA LEU A 307 -3.74 -3.81 23.37
C LEU A 307 -2.52 -4.67 23.77
N ALA A 308 -2.70 -5.76 24.51
CA ALA A 308 -1.60 -6.64 24.91
C ALA A 308 -1.06 -7.48 23.74
N VAL A 309 -1.91 -7.91 22.80
CA VAL A 309 -1.48 -8.67 21.61
C VAL A 309 -0.71 -7.79 20.63
N THR A 310 -1.08 -6.51 20.48
CA THR A 310 -0.30 -5.58 19.64
C THR A 310 1.04 -5.20 20.27
N ALA A 311 1.14 -5.16 21.61
CA ALA A 311 2.40 -4.87 22.28
C ALA A 311 3.39 -6.05 22.26
N THR A 312 2.89 -7.31 22.29
CA THR A 312 3.79 -8.49 22.25
C THR A 312 4.34 -8.79 20.87
N LEU A 313 3.60 -8.55 19.79
CA LEU A 313 4.11 -8.73 18.42
C LEU A 313 5.02 -7.57 17.96
N GLY A 314 4.76 -6.34 18.40
CA GLY A 314 5.66 -5.20 18.19
C GLY A 314 6.94 -5.29 19.02
N GLY A 315 6.88 -5.88 20.22
CA GLY A 315 8.00 -6.02 21.14
C GLY A 315 9.06 -7.01 20.68
N THR A 316 8.71 -8.07 19.97
CA THR A 316 9.67 -9.08 19.49
C THR A 316 10.50 -8.59 18.30
N ILE A 317 9.97 -7.74 17.43
CA ILE A 317 10.74 -7.16 16.32
C ILE A 317 11.65 -6.03 16.83
N ALA A 318 11.19 -5.21 17.77
CA ALA A 318 12.02 -4.20 18.43
C ALA A 318 13.08 -4.83 19.35
N GLY A 319 12.79 -5.96 19.98
CA GLY A 319 13.72 -6.70 20.83
C GLY A 319 14.90 -7.29 20.06
N VAL A 320 14.72 -7.77 18.86
CA VAL A 320 15.78 -8.29 18.01
C VAL A 320 16.72 -7.18 17.51
N LEU A 321 16.20 -5.96 17.31
CA LEU A 321 17.01 -4.80 16.93
C LEU A 321 17.73 -4.14 18.14
N MET A 322 17.24 -4.34 19.37
CA MET A 322 17.87 -3.78 20.57
C MET A 322 18.93 -4.71 21.21
N VAL A 323 18.86 -6.03 21.02
CA VAL A 323 19.86 -6.98 21.54
C VAL A 323 21.21 -6.82 20.84
N ASP A 324 21.24 -6.37 19.59
CA ASP A 324 22.50 -6.11 18.87
C ASP A 324 23.19 -4.79 19.31
N ARG A 325 22.47 -3.87 19.97
CA ARG A 325 23.05 -2.62 20.50
C ARG A 325 23.54 -2.74 21.97
N SER A 326 23.03 -3.68 22.75
CA SER A 326 23.41 -3.82 24.15
C SER A 326 24.63 -4.73 24.40
N SER A 327 25.14 -5.41 23.37
CA SER A 327 26.35 -6.25 23.48
C SER A 327 27.66 -5.48 23.25
N GLN A 328 27.59 -4.19 22.91
CA GLN A 328 28.80 -3.41 22.59
C GLN A 328 29.24 -2.43 23.70
N GLU A 329 28.51 -2.33 24.81
CA GLU A 329 28.86 -1.43 25.93
C GLU A 329 28.91 -2.16 27.28
N ARG A 330 29.69 -3.23 27.43
CA ARG A 330 30.18 -3.67 28.73
C ARG A 330 31.50 -4.42 28.55
N GLY A 331 32.55 -3.69 28.18
CA GLY A 331 33.93 -4.07 28.35
C GLY A 331 34.60 -3.07 29.31
N THR A 332 34.46 -3.34 30.59
CA THR A 332 35.15 -2.58 31.64
C THR A 332 36.65 -2.82 31.50
N GLY A 333 37.40 -1.73 31.35
CA GLY A 333 38.83 -1.73 31.25
C GLY A 333 39.51 -2.22 32.51
N THR A 334 40.57 -3.02 32.27
CA THR A 334 41.68 -3.15 33.18
C THR A 334 42.90 -2.58 32.47
N PRO A 335 43.73 -1.73 33.11
CA PRO A 335 44.84 -1.08 32.45
C PRO A 335 45.98 -2.12 32.25
N ALA A 336 46.32 -2.38 30.99
CA ALA A 336 47.51 -3.16 30.66
C ALA A 336 48.76 -2.27 30.70
N THR A 337 49.76 -2.71 31.42
CA THR A 337 51.11 -2.22 31.55
C THR A 337 51.79 -2.11 30.17
N PRO A 338 52.67 -1.13 29.94
CA PRO A 338 53.38 -0.98 28.66
C PRO A 338 54.41 -2.09 28.46
N VAL A 339 54.30 -2.78 27.33
CA VAL A 339 55.32 -3.73 26.86
C VAL A 339 56.36 -2.95 26.05
N GLU A 340 57.60 -3.08 26.49
CA GLU A 340 58.82 -2.54 25.93
C GLU A 340 59.05 -3.06 24.49
N LEU A 341 59.30 -2.15 23.55
CA LEU A 341 59.69 -2.50 22.17
C LEU A 341 61.11 -3.09 22.18
N VAL A 342 61.23 -4.32 21.75
CA VAL A 342 62.54 -4.95 21.41
C VAL A 342 62.73 -4.79 19.90
N ASP A 343 63.89 -4.14 19.54
CA ASP A 343 64.32 -3.95 18.16
C ASP A 343 64.68 -5.29 17.50
N PRO A 344 64.42 -5.47 16.18
CA PRO A 344 64.84 -6.65 15.45
C PRO A 344 66.35 -6.60 15.12
N PRO A 345 67.04 -7.75 15.12
CA PRO A 345 68.46 -7.80 14.86
C PRO A 345 68.80 -7.50 13.39
N LYS A 346 69.84 -6.68 13.18
CA LYS A 346 70.48 -6.42 11.88
C LYS A 346 71.05 -7.68 11.29
N ALA A 347 70.66 -8.03 10.06
CA ALA A 347 71.34 -9.02 9.25
C ALA A 347 72.69 -8.44 8.76
N GLY A 348 73.76 -9.10 9.14
CA GLY A 348 75.11 -8.88 8.60
C GLY A 348 75.49 -10.06 7.71
N GLY A 349 76.16 -9.75 6.62
CA GLY A 349 76.91 -10.71 5.80
C GLY A 349 76.33 -10.89 4.40
#